data_2b0c18b8ddecdaba2c22fd1c3306ae0f
#
_entry.id   2b0c18b8ddecdaba2c22fd1c3306ae0f
#
_cell.length_a   1.000
_cell.length_b   1.000
_cell.length_c   1.000
_cell.angle_alpha   90.00
_cell.angle_beta   90.00
_cell.angle_gamma   90.00
#
_symmetry.space_group_name_H-M   'P 1'
#
loop_
_entity.id
_entity.type
_entity.pdbx_description
1 polymer ?
#
loop_
_entity_poly.entity_id
_entity_poly.type
_entity_poly.pdbx_seq_one_letter_code
_entity_poly.pdbx_strand_id
1 'polypeptide(L)'
;MKRAGNILAALQLALVVGHASAAEPPAVSVAQLAGSTLSAVAFVPRTAGMPGGGELARIMLQAYLAPDGRAVVRVWDTGRAAYTAPAERRWSLSGSTFCLDVPLAGPRPICADIHIWGPRIAGVGAKPYAMLDGDLQRGNVLGVH
;
A
#
# COMPACT_ATOMS: atom_id res chain seq x y z
N MET A 1 -39.51 73.06 5.86
CA MET A 1 -39.09 71.88 6.66
C MET A 1 -38.89 70.68 5.75
N LYS A 2 -37.65 70.32 5.36
CA LYS A 2 -37.38 69.22 4.46
C LYS A 2 -36.59 68.19 5.32
N ARG A 3 -37.20 67.02 5.52
CA ARG A 3 -36.52 65.87 6.18
C ARG A 3 -35.76 65.09 5.11
N ALA A 4 -34.43 65.05 5.28
CA ALA A 4 -33.57 64.17 4.51
C ALA A 4 -33.61 62.76 5.11
N GLY A 5 -34.03 61.76 4.32
CA GLY A 5 -33.98 60.37 4.66
C GLY A 5 -32.61 59.76 4.28
N ASN A 6 -31.85 59.33 5.27
CA ASN A 6 -30.64 58.59 5.05
C ASN A 6 -30.98 57.12 4.70
N ILE A 7 -30.68 56.71 3.48
CA ILE A 7 -30.71 55.30 3.08
C ILE A 7 -29.33 54.72 3.34
N LEU A 8 -29.18 53.94 4.40
CA LEU A 8 -28.00 53.08 4.64
C LEU A 8 -28.17 51.85 3.75
N ALA A 9 -27.38 51.76 2.71
CA ALA A 9 -27.23 50.54 1.93
C ALA A 9 -26.23 49.62 2.66
N ALA A 10 -26.73 48.56 3.27
CA ALA A 10 -25.91 47.52 3.84
C ALA A 10 -25.38 46.62 2.73
N LEU A 11 -24.10 46.71 2.45
CA LEU A 11 -23.39 45.82 1.52
C LEU A 11 -23.10 44.51 2.24
N GLN A 12 -23.90 43.48 1.98
CA GLN A 12 -23.62 42.13 2.48
C GLN A 12 -22.57 41.47 1.56
N LEU A 13 -21.34 41.39 2.03
CA LEU A 13 -20.30 40.58 1.41
C LEU A 13 -20.59 39.10 1.72
N ALA A 14 -21.13 38.37 0.77
CA ALA A 14 -21.26 36.92 0.84
C ALA A 14 -19.85 36.30 0.64
N LEU A 15 -19.19 35.86 1.73
CA LEU A 15 -18.02 35.02 1.65
C LEU A 15 -18.43 33.62 1.15
N VAL A 16 -18.24 33.39 -0.15
CA VAL A 16 -18.31 32.05 -0.73
C VAL A 16 -17.04 31.31 -0.28
N VAL A 17 -17.12 30.58 0.83
CA VAL A 17 -16.10 29.63 1.25
C VAL A 17 -16.19 28.45 0.28
N GLY A 18 -15.40 28.50 -0.80
CA GLY A 18 -15.21 27.38 -1.69
C GLY A 18 -14.57 26.24 -0.91
N HIS A 19 -15.35 25.21 -0.61
CA HIS A 19 -14.80 23.95 -0.12
C HIS A 19 -14.02 23.35 -1.29
N ALA A 20 -12.69 23.44 -1.24
CA ALA A 20 -11.82 22.63 -2.08
C ALA A 20 -12.06 21.18 -1.66
N SER A 21 -12.87 20.43 -2.41
CA SER A 21 -12.92 18.97 -2.32
C SER A 21 -11.51 18.48 -2.56
N ALA A 22 -10.87 17.92 -1.53
CA ALA A 22 -9.64 17.18 -1.70
C ALA A 22 -9.94 16.09 -2.74
N ALA A 23 -9.25 16.14 -3.88
CA ALA A 23 -9.42 15.14 -4.92
C ALA A 23 -9.12 13.76 -4.28
N GLU A 24 -10.09 12.85 -4.39
CA GLU A 24 -9.93 11.48 -3.93
C GLU A 24 -8.69 10.90 -4.63
N PRO A 25 -7.74 10.28 -3.88
CA PRO A 25 -6.56 9.72 -4.52
C PRO A 25 -6.96 8.71 -5.59
N PRO A 26 -6.27 8.66 -6.72
CA PRO A 26 -6.64 7.79 -7.82
C PRO A 26 -6.67 6.34 -7.35
N ALA A 27 -7.72 5.61 -7.71
CA ALA A 27 -7.88 4.21 -7.36
C ALA A 27 -6.71 3.39 -7.90
N VAL A 28 -6.16 2.50 -7.07
CA VAL A 28 -5.11 1.57 -7.48
C VAL A 28 -5.69 0.57 -8.47
N SER A 29 -4.99 0.30 -9.56
CA SER A 29 -5.42 -0.66 -10.57
C SER A 29 -4.51 -1.89 -10.63
N VAL A 30 -5.06 -3.02 -11.03
CA VAL A 30 -4.30 -4.24 -11.28
C VAL A 30 -3.15 -4.00 -12.27
N ALA A 31 -3.36 -3.15 -13.30
CA ALA A 31 -2.36 -2.83 -14.31
C ALA A 31 -1.12 -2.13 -13.73
N GLN A 32 -1.22 -1.46 -12.59
CA GLN A 32 -0.07 -0.85 -11.92
C GLN A 32 0.82 -1.89 -11.23
N LEU A 33 0.25 -3.01 -10.81
CA LEU A 33 0.94 -4.08 -10.08
C LEU A 33 1.34 -5.24 -10.98
N ALA A 34 0.43 -5.67 -11.85
CA ALA A 34 0.64 -6.83 -12.72
C ALA A 34 1.85 -6.68 -13.64
N GLY A 35 2.68 -7.71 -13.70
CA GLY A 35 3.93 -7.69 -14.47
C GLY A 35 5.04 -6.85 -13.85
N SER A 36 4.95 -6.53 -12.56
CA SER A 36 5.96 -5.76 -11.83
C SER A 36 6.60 -6.61 -10.73
N THR A 37 7.80 -6.24 -10.34
CA THR A 37 8.48 -6.77 -9.15
C THR A 37 8.34 -5.77 -8.02
N LEU A 38 7.81 -6.22 -6.91
CA LEU A 38 7.71 -5.51 -5.65
C LEU A 38 8.96 -5.82 -4.82
N SER A 39 9.66 -4.80 -4.35
CA SER A 39 10.71 -4.91 -3.32
C SER A 39 10.24 -4.11 -2.11
N ALA A 40 9.94 -4.77 -1.01
CA ALA A 40 9.29 -4.11 0.11
C ALA A 40 9.75 -4.61 1.48
N VAL A 41 9.51 -3.77 2.47
CA VAL A 41 9.50 -4.12 3.88
C VAL A 41 8.05 -4.19 4.34
N ALA A 42 7.68 -5.30 4.97
CA ALA A 42 6.38 -5.46 5.60
C ALA A 42 6.56 -5.65 7.11
N PHE A 43 5.65 -5.06 7.89
CA PHE A 43 5.50 -5.31 9.30
C PHE A 43 4.22 -6.10 9.51
N VAL A 44 4.36 -7.32 10.00
CA VAL A 44 3.25 -8.27 10.13
C VAL A 44 3.14 -8.78 11.56
N PRO A 45 1.95 -9.22 11.99
CA PRO A 45 1.81 -9.87 13.28
C PRO A 45 2.78 -11.04 13.39
N ARG A 46 3.47 -11.10 14.51
CA ARG A 46 4.42 -12.19 14.75
C ARG A 46 3.70 -13.50 14.95
N THR A 47 4.13 -14.52 14.24
CA THR A 47 3.68 -15.90 14.43
C THR A 47 4.79 -16.73 15.10
N ALA A 48 4.43 -17.90 15.64
CA ALA A 48 5.39 -18.83 16.23
C ALA A 48 6.50 -19.18 15.21
N GLY A 49 7.73 -19.15 15.67
CA GLY A 49 8.91 -19.45 14.84
C GLY A 49 9.55 -18.24 14.14
N MET A 50 8.92 -17.07 14.16
CA MET A 50 9.57 -15.85 13.67
C MET A 50 10.63 -15.34 14.65
N PRO A 51 11.83 -14.96 14.18
CA PRO A 51 12.89 -14.45 15.04
C PRO A 51 12.55 -13.05 15.60
N GLY A 52 13.13 -12.73 16.76
CA GLY A 52 13.02 -11.44 17.42
C GLY A 52 11.93 -11.38 18.48
N GLY A 53 11.78 -10.23 19.13
CA GLY A 53 10.76 -9.94 20.15
C GLY A 53 9.71 -8.95 19.64
N GLY A 54 8.60 -8.79 20.42
CA GLY A 54 7.52 -7.87 20.13
C GLY A 54 6.38 -8.49 19.33
N GLU A 55 5.31 -7.72 19.16
CA GLU A 55 4.07 -8.15 18.49
C GLU A 55 4.17 -8.19 16.97
N LEU A 56 5.05 -7.37 16.39
CA LEU A 56 5.26 -7.29 14.96
C LEU A 56 6.60 -7.87 14.56
N ALA A 57 6.62 -8.57 13.43
CA ALA A 57 7.82 -9.00 12.74
C ALA A 57 8.06 -8.12 11.52
N ARG A 58 9.31 -7.73 11.30
CA ARG A 58 9.76 -7.06 10.07
C ARG A 58 10.18 -8.11 9.06
N ILE A 59 9.56 -8.09 7.89
CA ILE A 59 9.87 -8.97 6.77
C ILE A 59 10.37 -8.11 5.61
N MET A 60 11.54 -8.41 5.07
CA MET A 60 11.98 -7.86 3.79
C MET A 60 11.66 -8.88 2.71
N LEU A 61 10.95 -8.48 1.67
CA LEU A 61 10.49 -9.37 0.62
C LEU A 61 10.74 -8.79 -0.77
N GLN A 62 10.84 -9.69 -1.72
CA GLN A 62 10.74 -9.39 -3.14
C GLN A 62 9.72 -10.33 -3.76
N ALA A 63 8.84 -9.79 -4.59
CA ALA A 63 7.77 -10.54 -5.22
C ALA A 63 7.57 -10.10 -6.68
N TYR A 64 7.67 -11.01 -7.63
CA TYR A 64 7.17 -10.77 -8.97
C TYR A 64 5.67 -11.06 -8.99
N LEU A 65 4.88 -10.10 -9.43
CA LEU A 65 3.42 -10.15 -9.46
C LEU A 65 2.96 -10.46 -10.89
N ALA A 66 2.73 -11.73 -11.19
CA ALA A 66 2.27 -12.15 -12.52
C ALA A 66 0.84 -11.67 -12.79
N PRO A 67 0.50 -11.36 -14.07
CA PRO A 67 -0.83 -10.84 -14.42
C PRO A 67 -2.01 -11.79 -14.12
N ASP A 68 -1.75 -13.06 -13.95
CA ASP A 68 -2.74 -14.11 -13.66
C ASP A 68 -3.00 -14.31 -12.15
N GLY A 69 -2.46 -13.44 -11.28
CA GLY A 69 -2.60 -13.53 -9.82
C GLY A 69 -1.61 -14.47 -9.15
N ARG A 70 -0.70 -15.08 -9.90
CA ARG A 70 0.45 -15.78 -9.31
C ARG A 70 1.50 -14.77 -8.88
N ALA A 71 2.26 -15.12 -7.85
CA ALA A 71 3.44 -14.37 -7.45
C ALA A 71 4.61 -15.34 -7.23
N VAL A 72 5.81 -14.86 -7.51
CA VAL A 72 7.05 -15.56 -7.12
C VAL A 72 7.70 -14.71 -6.03
N VAL A 73 7.72 -15.24 -4.80
CA VAL A 73 8.11 -14.49 -3.60
C VAL A 73 9.36 -15.08 -2.99
N ARG A 74 10.28 -14.22 -2.58
CA ARG A 74 11.41 -14.56 -1.72
C ARG A 74 11.49 -13.57 -0.56
N VAL A 75 11.92 -14.04 0.59
CA VAL A 75 12.07 -13.24 1.80
C VAL A 75 13.52 -13.25 2.26
N TRP A 76 13.94 -12.17 2.91
CA TRP A 76 15.29 -12.09 3.47
C TRP A 76 15.39 -12.95 4.72
N ASP A 77 16.32 -13.89 4.71
CA ASP A 77 16.68 -14.70 5.85
C ASP A 77 17.89 -14.06 6.57
N THR A 78 17.64 -13.49 7.73
CA THR A 78 18.69 -12.81 8.51
C THR A 78 19.75 -13.77 9.03
N GLY A 79 19.40 -15.03 9.28
CA GLY A 79 20.33 -16.05 9.75
C GLY A 79 21.34 -16.48 8.68
N ARG A 80 20.93 -16.41 7.41
CA ARG A 80 21.77 -16.74 6.25
C ARG A 80 22.33 -15.52 5.54
N ALA A 81 21.90 -14.31 5.92
CA ALA A 81 22.21 -13.07 5.23
C ALA A 81 21.96 -13.15 3.72
N ALA A 82 20.87 -13.78 3.31
CA ALA A 82 20.51 -14.01 1.91
C ALA A 82 18.98 -14.13 1.75
N TYR A 83 18.48 -13.90 0.54
CA TYR A 83 17.10 -14.22 0.22
C TYR A 83 16.89 -15.74 0.18
N THR A 84 15.74 -16.19 0.64
CA THR A 84 15.29 -17.59 0.50
C THR A 84 15.17 -17.97 -0.98
N ALA A 85 15.11 -19.27 -1.26
CA ALA A 85 14.70 -19.74 -2.56
C ALA A 85 13.34 -19.14 -2.93
N PRO A 86 13.13 -18.77 -4.20
CA PRO A 86 11.83 -18.28 -4.66
C PRO A 86 10.74 -19.33 -4.45
N ALA A 87 9.57 -18.88 -4.02
CA ALA A 87 8.41 -19.73 -3.82
C ALA A 87 7.20 -19.18 -4.59
N GLU A 88 6.48 -20.06 -5.27
CA GLU A 88 5.23 -19.70 -5.93
C GLU A 88 4.15 -19.42 -4.89
N ARG A 89 3.46 -18.32 -5.05
CA ARG A 89 2.45 -17.76 -4.15
C ARG A 89 1.33 -17.11 -4.96
N ARG A 90 0.38 -16.50 -4.28
CA ARG A 90 -0.72 -15.74 -4.89
C ARG A 90 -0.74 -14.31 -4.40
N TRP A 91 -1.23 -13.44 -5.27
CA TRP A 91 -1.57 -12.07 -4.94
C TRP A 91 -2.94 -11.69 -5.50
N SER A 92 -3.56 -10.71 -4.91
CA SER A 92 -4.83 -10.16 -5.38
C SER A 92 -4.94 -8.68 -5.03
N LEU A 93 -5.79 -7.98 -5.78
CA LEU A 93 -6.18 -6.60 -5.51
C LEU A 93 -7.70 -6.50 -5.59
N SER A 94 -8.32 -5.96 -4.54
CA SER A 94 -9.75 -5.66 -4.48
C SER A 94 -9.94 -4.23 -3.98
N GLY A 95 -10.35 -3.33 -4.86
CA GLY A 95 -10.32 -1.89 -4.57
C GLY A 95 -8.89 -1.42 -4.32
N SER A 96 -8.61 -0.87 -3.14
CA SER A 96 -7.26 -0.51 -2.69
C SER A 96 -6.58 -1.62 -1.87
N THR A 97 -7.28 -2.70 -1.55
CA THR A 97 -6.75 -3.77 -0.69
C THR A 97 -5.92 -4.75 -1.51
N PHE A 98 -4.62 -4.69 -1.34
CA PHE A 98 -3.64 -5.63 -1.90
C PHE A 98 -3.36 -6.73 -0.91
N CYS A 99 -3.44 -7.98 -1.34
CA CYS A 99 -3.12 -9.17 -0.55
C CYS A 99 -2.01 -9.98 -1.22
N LEU A 100 -1.05 -10.47 -0.45
CA LEU A 100 0.05 -11.30 -0.90
C LEU A 100 0.31 -12.43 0.09
N ASP A 101 0.37 -13.66 -0.42
CA ASP A 101 0.87 -14.79 0.36
C ASP A 101 2.38 -14.66 0.52
N VAL A 102 2.86 -14.61 1.75
CA VAL A 102 4.28 -14.44 2.04
C VAL A 102 4.79 -15.64 2.84
N PRO A 103 5.87 -16.30 2.39
CA PRO A 103 6.53 -17.30 3.21
C PRO A 103 6.90 -16.73 4.58
N LEU A 104 6.76 -17.52 5.64
CA LEU A 104 7.01 -17.15 7.04
C LEU A 104 5.93 -16.27 7.70
N ALA A 105 5.03 -15.66 6.95
CA ALA A 105 3.97 -14.82 7.53
C ALA A 105 2.73 -15.61 8.02
N GLY A 106 2.80 -16.94 7.98
CA GLY A 106 1.70 -17.83 8.38
C GLY A 106 0.80 -18.23 7.21
N PRO A 107 -0.31 -18.93 7.49
CA PRO A 107 -1.17 -19.51 6.45
C PRO A 107 -2.11 -18.51 5.78
N ARG A 108 -2.18 -17.26 6.27
CA ARG A 108 -3.04 -16.21 5.74
C ARG A 108 -2.23 -15.20 4.93
N PRO A 109 -2.78 -14.66 3.83
CA PRO A 109 -2.14 -13.59 3.11
C PRO A 109 -1.97 -12.34 3.98
N ILE A 110 -0.92 -11.59 3.71
CA ILE A 110 -0.77 -10.23 4.24
C ILE A 110 -1.60 -9.32 3.36
N CYS A 111 -2.51 -8.57 3.95
CA CYS A 111 -3.35 -7.60 3.23
C CYS A 111 -3.12 -6.18 3.76
N ALA A 112 -3.03 -5.23 2.85
CA ALA A 112 -2.92 -3.81 3.17
C ALA A 112 -3.69 -2.96 2.16
N ASP A 113 -4.28 -1.87 2.62
CA ASP A 113 -4.82 -0.83 1.75
C ASP A 113 -3.65 0.01 1.25
N ILE A 114 -3.41 -0.05 -0.05
CA ILE A 114 -2.20 0.48 -0.67
C ILE A 114 -2.48 1.78 -1.43
N HIS A 115 -1.44 2.59 -1.50
CA HIS A 115 -1.32 3.73 -2.39
C HIS A 115 -0.06 3.57 -3.24
N ILE A 116 -0.14 3.98 -4.51
CA ILE A 116 0.97 3.93 -5.46
C ILE A 116 1.20 5.33 -6.02
N TRP A 117 2.45 5.79 -5.98
CA TRP A 117 2.88 7.04 -6.58
C TRP A 117 4.25 6.87 -7.25
N GLY A 118 4.23 6.92 -8.57
CA GLY A 118 5.41 6.57 -9.35
C GLY A 118 5.86 5.13 -9.09
N PRO A 119 7.13 4.90 -8.77
CA PRO A 119 7.64 3.56 -8.42
C PRO A 119 7.35 3.17 -6.96
N ARG A 120 6.86 4.07 -6.13
CA ARG A 120 6.64 3.83 -4.70
C ARG A 120 5.28 3.20 -4.44
N ILE A 121 5.26 2.30 -3.48
CA ILE A 121 4.04 1.70 -2.93
C ILE A 121 4.12 1.72 -1.41
N ALA A 122 3.04 2.11 -0.76
CA ALA A 122 2.90 1.94 0.67
C ALA A 122 1.48 1.55 1.02
N GLY A 123 1.31 0.86 2.14
CA GLY A 123 0.01 0.43 2.61
C GLY A 123 -0.05 0.21 4.10
N VAL A 124 -1.27 0.29 4.63
CA VAL A 124 -1.58 0.01 6.02
C VAL A 124 -2.70 -1.01 6.06
N GLY A 125 -2.48 -2.12 6.76
CA GLY A 125 -3.48 -3.16 6.92
C GLY A 125 -4.52 -2.83 7.97
N ALA A 126 -5.72 -3.40 7.78
CA ALA A 126 -6.70 -3.51 8.85
C ALA A 126 -6.21 -4.58 9.85
N LYS A 127 -6.47 -4.33 11.13
CA LYS A 127 -5.99 -5.13 12.29
C LYS A 127 -5.86 -6.65 12.05
N PRO A 128 -4.82 -7.29 12.56
CA PRO A 128 -3.64 -6.72 13.20
C PRO A 128 -2.70 -6.16 12.14
N TYR A 129 -2.17 -5.01 12.38
CA TYR A 129 -1.49 -4.14 11.44
C TYR A 129 -0.46 -4.84 10.54
N ALA A 130 -0.75 -4.97 9.26
CA ALA A 130 0.26 -5.09 8.24
C ALA A 130 0.60 -3.67 7.75
N MET A 131 1.86 -3.34 7.69
CA MET A 131 2.36 -2.15 7.01
C MET A 131 3.25 -2.61 5.89
N LEU A 132 3.11 -2.01 4.72
CA LEU A 132 3.93 -2.27 3.55
C LEU A 132 4.56 -0.97 3.09
N ASP A 133 5.86 -0.98 2.84
CA ASP A 133 6.58 0.14 2.21
C ASP A 133 7.60 -0.42 1.24
N GLY A 134 7.59 0.06 0.01
CA GLY A 134 8.48 -0.50 -1.00
C GLY A 134 8.46 0.23 -2.34
N ASP A 135 9.08 -0.44 -3.31
CA ASP A 135 9.22 0.02 -4.67
C ASP A 135 8.69 -1.03 -5.65
N LEU A 136 8.07 -0.55 -6.73
CA LEU A 136 7.61 -1.34 -7.87
C LEU A 136 8.54 -1.10 -9.05
N GLN A 137 9.06 -2.18 -9.63
CA GLN A 137 9.85 -2.15 -10.85
C GLN A 137 9.15 -2.98 -11.93
N ARG A 138 8.98 -2.42 -13.12
CA ARG A 138 8.38 -3.15 -14.23
C ARG A 138 9.26 -4.34 -14.64
N GLY A 139 8.59 -5.44 -14.95
CA GLY A 139 9.22 -6.68 -15.35
C GLY A 139 9.58 -7.61 -14.18
N ASN A 140 9.98 -8.82 -14.54
CA ASN A 140 10.49 -9.83 -13.62
C ASN A 140 11.99 -9.65 -13.42
N VAL A 141 12.38 -8.76 -12.52
CA VAL A 141 13.81 -8.50 -12.23
C VAL A 141 14.44 -9.57 -11.34
N LEU A 142 13.64 -10.50 -10.81
CA LEU A 142 14.16 -11.62 -10.02
C LEU A 142 14.77 -12.72 -10.91
N GLY A 143 14.47 -12.71 -12.22
CA GLY A 143 14.94 -13.71 -13.18
C GLY A 143 14.44 -15.13 -12.88
N VAL A 144 13.32 -15.26 -12.13
CA VAL A 144 12.71 -16.55 -11.76
C VAL A 144 11.44 -16.78 -12.61
N HIS A 145 11.32 -17.94 -13.19
CA HIS A 145 10.21 -18.37 -14.04
C HIS A 145 9.41 -19.48 -13.37
#